data_1fa2685df225c7aded3e06347e83450a
#
_entry.id   1fa2685df225c7aded3e06347e83450a
#
_cell.length_a   1.000
_cell.length_b   1.000
_cell.length_c   1.000
_cell.angle_alpha   90.00
_cell.angle_beta   90.00
_cell.angle_gamma   90.00
#
_symmetry.space_group_name_H-M   'P 1'
#
loop_
_entity.id
_entity.type
_entity.pdbx_description
1 polymer ?
#
loop_
_entity_poly.entity_id
_entity_poly.type
_entity_poly.pdbx_seq_one_letter_code
_entity_poly.pdbx_strand_id
1 'polypeptide(L)'
;MTRRFAAGALVVPLLALVLQAAADQWTGGAVVPQRLGARGWRAVVDDPLVGRAIVNSAVVAGLALALALPPAWLAARALHETAGRARAALVAVLLAPLIVPQLAVGTGLTTWLLRLGLADTLFGVALAHLVYVLPYVVVALATAFTPELRAREEAAAVLGAAPLLRFRTVTLPACLPALALGVALGFAVSWSQYGTSLAAGGGLPMLPLVTVPFVRADPQVGAALVLVLVAPALVIAGAAVLLSPRTPAPTPEVP
;
A
#
# COMPACT_ATOMS: atom_id res chain seq x y z
N MET A 1 -13.08 20.95 18.78
CA MET A 1 -12.99 19.73 19.61
C MET A 1 -12.76 18.46 18.77
N THR A 2 -13.43 18.27 17.66
CA THR A 2 -13.36 17.06 16.79
C THR A 2 -11.95 16.69 16.27
N ARG A 3 -11.12 17.67 15.84
CA ARG A 3 -9.75 17.41 15.35
C ARG A 3 -8.80 16.84 16.41
N ARG A 4 -8.90 17.28 17.66
CA ARG A 4 -8.07 16.79 18.77
C ARG A 4 -8.47 15.39 19.21
N PHE A 5 -9.77 15.07 19.16
CA PHE A 5 -10.28 13.72 19.45
C PHE A 5 -9.85 12.72 18.36
N ALA A 6 -9.96 13.09 17.09
CA ALA A 6 -9.54 12.23 15.98
C ALA A 6 -8.03 11.97 15.99
N ALA A 7 -7.21 12.97 16.29
CA ALA A 7 -5.76 12.80 16.44
C ALA A 7 -5.41 11.86 17.61
N GLY A 8 -6.08 12.03 18.77
CA GLY A 8 -5.87 11.17 19.94
C GLY A 8 -6.23 9.71 19.68
N ALA A 9 -7.33 9.45 18.97
CA ALA A 9 -7.78 8.10 18.63
C ALA A 9 -6.78 7.33 17.75
N LEU A 10 -6.00 8.02 16.92
CA LEU A 10 -4.95 7.41 16.09
C LEU A 10 -3.60 7.31 16.81
N VAL A 11 -3.27 8.30 17.63
CA VAL A 11 -1.95 8.37 18.30
C VAL A 11 -1.86 7.41 19.47
N VAL A 12 -2.93 7.26 20.28
CA VAL A 12 -2.91 6.38 21.45
C VAL A 12 -2.60 4.91 21.14
N PRO A 13 -3.24 4.26 20.15
CA PRO A 13 -2.88 2.87 19.79
C PRO A 13 -1.45 2.73 19.27
N LEU A 14 -0.95 3.72 18.52
CA LEU A 14 0.43 3.70 18.02
C LEU A 14 1.44 3.88 19.15
N LEU A 15 1.17 4.76 20.12
CA LEU A 15 2.00 4.91 21.30
C LEU A 15 2.02 3.63 22.14
N ALA A 16 0.87 2.99 22.35
CA ALA A 16 0.80 1.72 23.05
C ALA A 16 1.63 0.64 22.34
N LEU A 17 1.57 0.58 21.00
CA LEU A 17 2.34 -0.34 20.19
C LEU A 17 3.86 -0.07 20.30
N VAL A 18 4.27 1.20 20.24
CA VAL A 18 5.67 1.60 20.42
C VAL A 18 6.18 1.25 21.83
N LEU A 19 5.40 1.52 22.86
CA LEU A 19 5.74 1.15 24.24
C LEU A 19 5.84 -0.37 24.40
N GLN A 20 4.94 -1.14 23.78
CA GLN A 20 4.99 -2.59 23.80
C GLN A 20 6.26 -3.13 23.12
N ALA A 21 6.63 -2.57 21.97
CA ALA A 21 7.84 -2.95 21.25
C ALA A 21 9.14 -2.53 21.98
N ALA A 22 9.08 -1.49 22.82
CA ALA A 22 10.18 -0.99 23.63
C ALA A 22 10.21 -1.64 25.04
N ALA A 23 9.38 -2.64 25.32
CA ALA A 23 9.36 -3.34 26.59
C ALA A 23 10.16 -4.65 26.53
N ASP A 24 11.04 -4.88 27.50
CA ASP A 24 11.62 -6.19 27.76
C ASP A 24 10.66 -7.07 28.57
N GLN A 25 9.91 -6.44 29.47
CA GLN A 25 8.90 -7.11 30.29
C GLN A 25 7.68 -6.20 30.48
N TRP A 26 6.53 -6.70 30.04
CA TRP A 26 5.23 -6.11 30.27
C TRP A 26 4.23 -7.23 30.45
N THR A 27 3.97 -7.61 31.69
CA THR A 27 3.13 -8.75 32.07
C THR A 27 2.12 -8.35 33.16
N GLY A 28 1.05 -9.13 33.28
CA GLY A 28 -0.02 -8.87 34.24
C GLY A 28 -0.88 -7.67 33.86
N GLY A 29 -1.59 -7.10 34.82
CA GLY A 29 -2.46 -5.92 34.62
C GLY A 29 -1.76 -4.57 34.74
N ALA A 30 -0.43 -4.50 34.59
CA ALA A 30 0.31 -3.25 34.72
C ALA A 30 -0.01 -2.29 33.54
N VAL A 31 -0.23 -1.02 33.85
CA VAL A 31 -0.55 0.04 32.86
C VAL A 31 0.70 0.47 32.07
N VAL A 32 1.89 0.29 32.67
CA VAL A 32 3.18 0.66 32.05
C VAL A 32 4.12 -0.56 32.09
N PRO A 33 5.11 -0.63 31.17
CA PRO A 33 6.09 -1.71 31.19
C PRO A 33 6.92 -1.70 32.49
N GLN A 34 7.14 -2.89 33.07
CA GLN A 34 8.00 -3.04 34.23
C GLN A 34 9.48 -2.85 33.88
N ARG A 35 9.85 -3.19 32.64
CA ARG A 35 11.23 -3.04 32.15
C ARG A 35 11.24 -2.63 30.70
N LEU A 36 11.91 -1.53 30.39
CA LEU A 36 12.18 -1.08 29.02
C LEU A 36 13.46 -1.75 28.49
N GLY A 37 13.48 -2.01 27.17
CA GLY A 37 14.62 -2.57 26.47
C GLY A 37 14.35 -2.84 25.01
N ALA A 38 15.20 -3.61 24.37
CA ALA A 38 15.14 -3.88 22.93
C ALA A 38 15.00 -5.39 22.62
N ARG A 39 14.53 -6.21 23.57
CA ARG A 39 14.40 -7.65 23.39
C ARG A 39 13.57 -8.01 22.17
N GLY A 40 12.42 -7.37 22.02
CA GLY A 40 11.51 -7.59 20.86
C GLY A 40 12.20 -7.30 19.54
N TRP A 41 12.92 -6.18 19.46
CA TRP A 41 13.65 -5.79 18.24
C TRP A 41 14.82 -6.72 17.93
N ARG A 42 15.58 -7.14 18.94
CA ARG A 42 16.66 -8.13 18.76
C ARG A 42 16.11 -9.45 18.24
N ALA A 43 15.03 -9.97 18.80
CA ALA A 43 14.38 -11.16 18.31
C ALA A 43 13.91 -11.05 16.86
N VAL A 44 13.42 -9.89 16.44
CA VAL A 44 13.02 -9.63 15.03
C VAL A 44 14.23 -9.61 14.09
N VAL A 45 15.34 -9.00 14.50
CA VAL A 45 16.55 -8.86 13.67
C VAL A 45 17.31 -10.18 13.58
N ASP A 46 17.36 -10.94 14.69
CA ASP A 46 18.16 -12.16 14.80
C ASP A 46 17.43 -13.40 14.25
N ASP A 47 16.12 -13.33 13.98
CA ASP A 47 15.34 -14.45 13.45
C ASP A 47 15.46 -14.54 11.91
N PRO A 48 16.12 -15.59 11.37
CA PRO A 48 16.26 -15.78 9.92
C PRO A 48 14.92 -15.96 9.19
N LEU A 49 13.87 -16.44 9.88
CA LEU A 49 12.52 -16.59 9.30
C LEU A 49 11.90 -15.23 9.06
N VAL A 50 12.04 -14.31 10.03
CA VAL A 50 11.56 -12.93 9.89
C VAL A 50 12.31 -12.22 8.76
N GLY A 51 13.64 -12.35 8.70
CA GLY A 51 14.43 -11.77 7.62
C GLY A 51 13.96 -12.23 6.24
N ARG A 52 13.74 -13.55 6.07
CA ARG A 52 13.18 -14.10 4.81
C ARG A 52 11.78 -13.58 4.52
N ALA A 53 10.93 -13.47 5.53
CA ALA A 53 9.57 -12.97 5.36
C ALA A 53 9.54 -11.51 4.90
N ILE A 54 10.43 -10.66 5.42
CA ILE A 54 10.59 -9.27 4.99
C ILE A 54 11.01 -9.22 3.51
N VAL A 55 12.05 -9.99 3.14
CA VAL A 55 12.54 -10.03 1.75
C VAL A 55 11.46 -10.55 0.80
N ASN A 56 10.79 -11.65 1.13
CA ASN A 56 9.73 -12.22 0.30
C ASN A 56 8.58 -11.21 0.12
N SER A 57 8.14 -10.55 1.19
CA SER A 57 7.09 -9.53 1.12
C SER A 57 7.50 -8.33 0.26
N ALA A 58 8.75 -7.89 0.34
CA ALA A 58 9.27 -6.80 -0.51
C ALA A 58 9.34 -7.22 -1.99
N VAL A 59 9.82 -8.43 -2.28
CA VAL A 59 9.88 -8.97 -3.65
C VAL A 59 8.48 -9.12 -4.24
N VAL A 60 7.53 -9.69 -3.48
CA VAL A 60 6.14 -9.84 -3.92
C VAL A 60 5.49 -8.47 -4.16
N ALA A 61 5.71 -7.49 -3.28
CA ALA A 61 5.19 -6.15 -3.47
C ALA A 61 5.77 -5.47 -4.72
N GLY A 62 7.08 -5.62 -4.95
CA GLY A 62 7.75 -5.12 -6.15
C GLY A 62 7.22 -5.76 -7.44
N LEU A 63 7.06 -7.09 -7.45
CA LEU A 63 6.49 -7.83 -8.59
C LEU A 63 5.03 -7.44 -8.85
N ALA A 64 4.19 -7.38 -7.80
CA ALA A 64 2.80 -6.98 -7.93
C ALA A 64 2.66 -5.56 -8.49
N LEU A 65 3.52 -4.62 -8.05
CA LEU A 65 3.58 -3.26 -8.60
C LEU A 65 4.03 -3.26 -10.07
N ALA A 66 5.10 -3.97 -10.40
CA ALA A 66 5.58 -4.05 -11.78
C ALA A 66 4.50 -4.59 -12.74
N LEU A 67 3.73 -5.58 -12.29
CA LEU A 67 2.59 -6.12 -13.01
C LEU A 67 1.38 -5.17 -13.06
N ALA A 68 1.17 -4.36 -12.00
CA ALA A 68 0.04 -3.45 -11.90
C ALA A 68 0.22 -2.17 -12.73
N LEU A 69 1.44 -1.64 -12.85
CA LEU A 69 1.69 -0.32 -13.44
C LEU A 69 1.20 -0.18 -14.89
N PRO A 70 1.48 -1.12 -15.82
CA PRO A 70 1.00 -0.97 -17.20
C PRO A 70 -0.54 -0.97 -17.32
N PRO A 71 -1.29 -1.94 -16.76
CA PRO A 71 -2.74 -1.92 -16.84
C PRO A 71 -3.36 -0.77 -16.01
N ALA A 72 -2.73 -0.34 -14.90
CA ALA A 72 -3.20 0.80 -14.13
C ALA A 72 -3.10 2.10 -14.92
N TRP A 73 -2.02 2.30 -15.67
CA TRP A 73 -1.86 3.46 -16.55
C TRP A 73 -2.98 3.52 -17.58
N LEU A 74 -3.23 2.40 -18.27
CA LEU A 74 -4.29 2.32 -19.29
C LEU A 74 -5.68 2.52 -18.68
N ALA A 75 -5.96 1.90 -17.55
CA ALA A 75 -7.24 2.04 -16.85
C ALA A 75 -7.48 3.47 -16.34
N ALA A 76 -6.47 4.12 -15.76
CA ALA A 76 -6.55 5.49 -15.28
C ALA A 76 -6.84 6.47 -16.43
N ARG A 77 -6.17 6.30 -17.57
CA ARG A 77 -6.43 7.08 -18.78
C ARG A 77 -7.84 6.83 -19.33
N ALA A 78 -8.26 5.56 -19.41
CA ALA A 78 -9.60 5.19 -19.84
C ALA A 78 -10.70 5.77 -18.95
N LEU A 79 -10.49 5.85 -17.63
CA LEU A 79 -11.43 6.50 -16.69
C LEU A 79 -11.62 7.98 -16.98
N HIS A 80 -10.61 8.66 -17.51
CA HIS A 80 -10.71 10.06 -17.91
C HIS A 80 -11.40 10.23 -19.27
N GLU A 81 -11.16 9.31 -20.20
CA GLU A 81 -11.67 9.36 -21.58
C GLU A 81 -13.12 8.82 -21.70
N THR A 82 -13.60 8.06 -20.72
CA THR A 82 -14.94 7.46 -20.72
C THR A 82 -15.94 8.23 -19.88
N ALA A 83 -17.22 8.11 -20.22
CA ALA A 83 -18.32 8.72 -19.49
C ALA A 83 -19.52 7.77 -19.34
N GLY A 84 -20.49 8.16 -18.53
CA GLY A 84 -21.76 7.42 -18.37
C GLY A 84 -21.58 5.98 -17.90
N ARG A 85 -22.32 5.06 -18.53
CA ARG A 85 -22.34 3.63 -18.14
C ARG A 85 -21.01 2.91 -18.30
N ALA A 86 -20.21 3.27 -19.32
CA ALA A 86 -18.89 2.67 -19.53
C ALA A 86 -17.92 3.00 -18.40
N ARG A 87 -17.88 4.25 -17.95
CA ARG A 87 -17.10 4.65 -16.79
C ARG A 87 -17.56 3.95 -15.51
N ALA A 88 -18.87 3.90 -15.28
CA ALA A 88 -19.42 3.21 -14.11
C ALA A 88 -19.06 1.72 -14.09
N ALA A 89 -19.12 1.04 -15.24
CA ALA A 89 -18.72 -0.37 -15.36
C ALA A 89 -17.23 -0.56 -15.09
N LEU A 90 -16.36 0.31 -15.63
CA LEU A 90 -14.92 0.25 -15.38
C LEU A 90 -14.61 0.45 -13.89
N VAL A 91 -15.21 1.43 -13.23
CA VAL A 91 -15.08 1.65 -11.79
C VAL A 91 -15.59 0.44 -11.00
N ALA A 92 -16.73 -0.12 -11.35
CA ALA A 92 -17.28 -1.28 -10.67
C ALA A 92 -16.36 -2.50 -10.78
N VAL A 93 -15.80 -2.79 -11.95
CA VAL A 93 -14.85 -3.89 -12.15
C VAL A 93 -13.55 -3.67 -11.35
N LEU A 94 -13.02 -2.44 -11.36
CA LEU A 94 -11.80 -2.12 -10.62
C LEU A 94 -11.97 -2.21 -9.09
N LEU A 95 -13.14 -1.80 -8.57
CA LEU A 95 -13.38 -1.79 -7.13
C LEU A 95 -14.00 -3.09 -6.61
N ALA A 96 -14.53 -3.94 -7.48
CA ALA A 96 -15.16 -5.21 -7.09
C ALA A 96 -14.28 -6.07 -6.15
N PRO A 97 -12.96 -6.23 -6.40
CA PRO A 97 -12.11 -7.01 -5.51
C PRO A 97 -12.03 -6.46 -4.08
N LEU A 98 -12.21 -5.15 -3.88
CA LEU A 98 -12.12 -4.53 -2.56
C LEU A 98 -13.31 -4.88 -1.66
N ILE A 99 -14.43 -5.31 -2.25
CA ILE A 99 -15.65 -5.71 -1.54
C ILE A 99 -15.57 -7.19 -1.16
N VAL A 100 -14.84 -8.00 -1.93
CA VAL A 100 -14.72 -9.44 -1.70
C VAL A 100 -13.66 -9.73 -0.64
N PRO A 101 -13.93 -10.60 0.36
CA PRO A 101 -12.93 -10.98 1.36
C PRO A 101 -11.66 -11.52 0.70
N GLN A 102 -10.49 -11.06 1.17
CA GLN A 102 -9.19 -11.42 0.59
C GLN A 102 -8.95 -12.93 0.55
N LEU A 103 -9.37 -13.64 1.59
CA LEU A 103 -9.22 -15.10 1.65
C LEU A 103 -10.05 -15.79 0.56
N ALA A 104 -11.25 -15.32 0.28
CA ALA A 104 -12.11 -15.89 -0.77
C ALA A 104 -11.50 -15.68 -2.18
N VAL A 105 -10.96 -14.49 -2.44
CA VAL A 105 -10.23 -14.25 -3.71
C VAL A 105 -8.98 -15.12 -3.79
N GLY A 106 -8.21 -15.18 -2.69
CA GLY A 106 -6.99 -15.98 -2.62
C GLY A 106 -7.27 -17.46 -2.89
N THR A 107 -8.27 -18.06 -2.24
CA THR A 107 -8.64 -19.48 -2.45
C THR A 107 -9.13 -19.74 -3.87
N GLY A 108 -9.92 -18.83 -4.45
CA GLY A 108 -10.34 -18.93 -5.85
C GLY A 108 -9.16 -18.90 -6.82
N LEU A 109 -8.21 -17.99 -6.60
CA LEU A 109 -7.00 -17.89 -7.43
C LEU A 109 -6.06 -19.08 -7.26
N THR A 110 -5.94 -19.66 -6.07
CA THR A 110 -5.05 -20.78 -5.77
C THR A 110 -5.31 -21.96 -6.71
N THR A 111 -6.58 -22.26 -7.03
CA THR A 111 -6.93 -23.32 -7.97
C THR A 111 -6.32 -23.10 -9.36
N TRP A 112 -6.33 -21.86 -9.84
CA TRP A 112 -5.71 -21.50 -11.12
C TRP A 112 -4.20 -21.48 -11.03
N LEU A 113 -3.62 -20.98 -9.96
CA LEU A 113 -2.18 -20.97 -9.72
C LEU A 113 -1.62 -22.39 -9.68
N LEU A 114 -2.33 -23.34 -9.05
CA LEU A 114 -1.97 -24.77 -9.05
C LEU A 114 -1.95 -25.35 -10.46
N ARG A 115 -2.98 -25.08 -11.27
CA ARG A 115 -3.07 -25.56 -12.65
C ARG A 115 -1.96 -25.00 -13.56
N LEU A 116 -1.49 -23.79 -13.27
CA LEU A 116 -0.44 -23.09 -14.01
C LEU A 116 0.97 -23.41 -13.48
N GLY A 117 1.10 -24.20 -12.41
CA GLY A 117 2.38 -24.47 -11.75
C GLY A 117 3.00 -23.23 -11.07
N LEU A 118 2.18 -22.25 -10.71
CA LEU A 118 2.58 -20.98 -10.08
C LEU A 118 2.24 -20.93 -8.59
N ALA A 119 1.52 -21.91 -8.06
CA ALA A 119 1.29 -22.01 -6.62
C ALA A 119 2.61 -22.12 -5.87
N ASP A 120 2.64 -21.63 -4.64
CA ASP A 120 3.82 -21.70 -3.75
C ASP A 120 5.07 -20.99 -4.31
N THR A 121 4.87 -20.06 -5.25
CA THR A 121 5.93 -19.20 -5.78
C THR A 121 5.69 -17.74 -5.46
N LEU A 122 6.76 -16.96 -5.32
CA LEU A 122 6.66 -15.50 -5.09
C LEU A 122 5.91 -14.80 -6.24
N PHE A 123 6.05 -15.30 -7.46
CA PHE A 123 5.34 -14.77 -8.62
C PHE A 123 3.84 -15.07 -8.57
N GLY A 124 3.45 -16.28 -8.15
CA GLY A 124 2.04 -16.64 -7.95
C GLY A 124 1.37 -15.79 -6.86
N VAL A 125 2.07 -15.56 -5.74
CA VAL A 125 1.60 -14.66 -4.68
C VAL A 125 1.47 -13.23 -5.21
N ALA A 126 2.43 -12.75 -6.03
CA ALA A 126 2.36 -11.42 -6.63
C ALA A 126 1.16 -11.26 -7.57
N LEU A 127 0.80 -12.30 -8.34
CA LEU A 127 -0.44 -12.31 -9.15
C LEU A 127 -1.70 -12.22 -8.27
N ALA A 128 -1.71 -12.90 -7.13
CA ALA A 128 -2.83 -12.80 -6.20
C ALA A 128 -2.92 -11.40 -5.56
N HIS A 129 -1.78 -10.78 -5.25
CA HIS A 129 -1.73 -9.41 -4.71
C HIS A 129 -2.11 -8.35 -5.75
N LEU A 130 -1.81 -8.59 -7.04
CA LEU A 130 -2.15 -7.70 -8.15
C LEU A 130 -3.63 -7.29 -8.13
N VAL A 131 -4.51 -8.21 -7.79
CA VAL A 131 -5.96 -7.99 -7.74
C VAL A 131 -6.34 -6.84 -6.80
N TYR A 132 -5.61 -6.71 -5.68
CA TYR A 132 -5.83 -5.65 -4.69
C TYR A 132 -4.96 -4.42 -4.91
N VAL A 133 -3.76 -4.58 -5.46
CA VAL A 133 -2.83 -3.48 -5.75
C VAL A 133 -3.35 -2.60 -6.88
N LEU A 134 -3.88 -3.22 -7.94
CA LEU A 134 -4.31 -2.54 -9.15
C LEU A 134 -5.29 -1.37 -8.90
N PRO A 135 -6.38 -1.54 -8.14
CA PRO A 135 -7.33 -0.46 -7.88
C PRO A 135 -6.69 0.78 -7.25
N TYR A 136 -5.79 0.59 -6.28
CA TYR A 136 -5.14 1.71 -5.58
C TYR A 136 -4.22 2.49 -6.51
N VAL A 137 -3.46 1.79 -7.36
CA VAL A 137 -2.59 2.42 -8.35
C VAL A 137 -3.41 3.17 -9.40
N VAL A 138 -4.53 2.58 -9.87
CA VAL A 138 -5.45 3.23 -10.82
C VAL A 138 -6.04 4.50 -10.25
N VAL A 139 -6.59 4.44 -9.03
CA VAL A 139 -7.22 5.61 -8.39
C VAL A 139 -6.21 6.74 -8.19
N ALA A 140 -4.99 6.42 -7.75
CA ALA A 140 -3.94 7.43 -7.62
C ALA A 140 -3.58 8.05 -8.98
N LEU A 141 -3.31 7.22 -9.99
CA LEU A 141 -2.95 7.69 -11.34
C LEU A 141 -4.08 8.49 -12.01
N ALA A 142 -5.34 8.14 -11.78
CA ALA A 142 -6.49 8.82 -12.36
C ALA A 142 -6.56 10.31 -11.96
N THR A 143 -5.97 10.68 -10.82
CA THR A 143 -5.90 12.10 -10.39
C THR A 143 -5.00 12.97 -11.26
N ALA A 144 -4.07 12.37 -12.00
CA ALA A 144 -3.17 13.10 -12.90
C ALA A 144 -3.77 13.33 -14.28
N PHE A 145 -4.67 12.47 -14.72
CA PHE A 145 -5.32 12.62 -16.03
C PHE A 145 -6.44 13.66 -15.93
N THR A 146 -6.09 14.92 -16.17
CA THR A 146 -7.01 16.06 -16.08
C THR A 146 -7.22 16.68 -17.46
N PRO A 147 -8.29 17.51 -17.66
CA PRO A 147 -8.48 18.27 -18.89
C PRO A 147 -7.27 19.15 -19.25
N GLU A 148 -6.57 19.69 -18.24
CA GLU A 148 -5.38 20.53 -18.43
C GLU A 148 -4.21 19.74 -18.98
N LEU A 149 -3.99 18.50 -18.49
CA LEU A 149 -2.96 17.62 -19.05
C LEU A 149 -3.26 17.29 -20.50
N ARG A 150 -4.52 16.98 -20.82
CA ARG A 150 -4.97 16.73 -22.18
C ARG A 150 -4.72 17.93 -23.10
N ALA A 151 -5.07 19.15 -22.67
CA ALA A 151 -4.79 20.36 -23.43
C ALA A 151 -3.30 20.57 -23.71
N ARG A 152 -2.42 20.26 -22.73
CA ARG A 152 -0.96 20.29 -22.93
C ARG A 152 -0.48 19.23 -23.93
N GLU A 153 -1.03 18.01 -23.89
CA GLU A 153 -0.73 16.95 -24.86
C GLU A 153 -1.16 17.35 -26.29
N GLU A 154 -2.33 17.96 -26.44
CA GLU A 154 -2.86 18.46 -27.71
C GLU A 154 -1.99 19.63 -28.26
N ALA A 155 -1.61 20.59 -27.41
CA ALA A 155 -0.72 21.69 -27.81
C ALA A 155 0.65 21.17 -28.30
N ALA A 156 1.23 20.21 -27.58
CA ALA A 156 2.49 19.59 -28.01
C ALA A 156 2.34 18.83 -29.36
N ALA A 157 1.16 18.21 -29.59
CA ALA A 157 0.88 17.55 -30.85
C ALA A 157 0.78 18.55 -32.03
N VAL A 158 0.12 19.68 -31.81
CA VAL A 158 0.03 20.77 -32.83
C VAL A 158 1.43 21.33 -33.19
N LEU A 159 2.34 21.36 -32.19
CA LEU A 159 3.74 21.76 -32.41
C LEU A 159 4.59 20.66 -33.08
N GLY A 160 3.98 19.53 -33.49
CA GLY A 160 4.67 18.45 -34.21
C GLY A 160 5.43 17.47 -33.31
N ALA A 161 5.23 17.48 -31.98
CA ALA A 161 5.90 16.54 -31.10
C ALA A 161 5.40 15.10 -31.35
N ALA A 162 6.33 14.18 -31.62
CA ALA A 162 6.05 12.76 -31.80
C ALA A 162 5.44 12.15 -30.50
N PRO A 163 4.62 11.08 -30.59
CA PRO A 163 3.92 10.50 -29.43
C PRO A 163 4.85 10.15 -28.26
N LEU A 164 6.01 9.55 -28.53
CA LEU A 164 6.99 9.19 -27.50
C LEU A 164 7.62 10.42 -26.83
N LEU A 165 7.90 11.47 -27.62
CA LEU A 165 8.42 12.74 -27.09
C LEU A 165 7.38 13.38 -26.18
N ARG A 166 6.13 13.49 -26.62
CA ARG A 166 4.99 13.97 -25.83
C ARG A 166 4.84 13.21 -24.49
N PHE A 167 4.89 11.87 -24.58
CA PHE A 167 4.82 11.03 -23.39
C PHE A 167 5.94 11.37 -22.39
N ARG A 168 7.19 11.46 -22.87
CA ARG A 168 8.36 11.67 -21.99
C ARG A 168 8.46 13.08 -21.45
N THR A 169 8.04 14.11 -22.20
CA THR A 169 8.25 15.52 -21.84
C THR A 169 7.01 16.20 -21.23
N VAL A 170 5.80 15.68 -21.48
CA VAL A 170 4.55 16.27 -21.01
C VAL A 170 3.82 15.32 -20.06
N THR A 171 3.43 14.13 -20.57
CA THR A 171 2.55 13.23 -19.85
C THR A 171 3.22 12.62 -18.62
N LEU A 172 4.39 11.99 -18.81
CA LEU A 172 5.08 11.30 -17.72
C LEU A 172 5.49 12.25 -16.59
N PRO A 173 6.11 13.42 -16.83
CA PRO A 173 6.44 14.37 -15.76
C PRO A 173 5.21 14.87 -14.99
N ALA A 174 4.10 15.14 -15.69
CA ALA A 174 2.86 15.55 -15.05
C ALA A 174 2.25 14.45 -14.17
N CYS A 175 2.42 13.18 -14.56
CA CYS A 175 1.89 12.03 -13.81
C CYS A 175 2.83 11.56 -12.69
N LEU A 176 4.09 11.98 -12.62
CA LEU A 176 5.06 11.47 -11.63
C LEU A 176 4.58 11.56 -10.17
N PRO A 177 3.97 12.66 -9.69
CA PRO A 177 3.49 12.72 -8.31
C PRO A 177 2.39 11.70 -8.02
N ALA A 178 1.44 11.54 -8.95
CA ALA A 178 0.36 10.55 -8.83
C ALA A 178 0.90 9.11 -8.95
N LEU A 179 1.88 8.89 -9.82
CA LEU A 179 2.57 7.61 -9.97
C LEU A 179 3.30 7.24 -8.68
N ALA A 180 4.05 8.18 -8.09
CA ALA A 180 4.74 7.95 -6.83
C ALA A 180 3.77 7.61 -5.69
N LEU A 181 2.64 8.30 -5.60
CA LEU A 181 1.57 8.00 -4.66
C LEU A 181 0.98 6.60 -4.93
N GLY A 182 0.69 6.28 -6.19
CA GLY A 182 0.16 4.97 -6.58
C GLY A 182 1.10 3.82 -6.23
N VAL A 183 2.40 3.99 -6.49
CA VAL A 183 3.44 3.01 -6.11
C VAL A 183 3.52 2.87 -4.60
N ALA A 184 3.50 3.96 -3.84
CA ALA A 184 3.55 3.94 -2.39
C ALA A 184 2.33 3.22 -1.79
N LEU A 185 1.12 3.57 -2.23
CA LEU A 185 -0.12 2.93 -1.78
C LEU A 185 -0.17 1.45 -2.20
N GLY A 186 0.17 1.14 -3.44
CA GLY A 186 0.19 -0.24 -3.93
C GLY A 186 1.21 -1.10 -3.19
N PHE A 187 2.38 -0.53 -2.85
CA PHE A 187 3.37 -1.20 -1.99
C PHE A 187 2.80 -1.50 -0.61
N ALA A 188 2.22 -0.49 0.07
CA ALA A 188 1.66 -0.66 1.41
C ALA A 188 0.52 -1.70 1.43
N VAL A 189 -0.33 -1.71 0.40
CA VAL A 189 -1.39 -2.71 0.23
C VAL A 189 -0.80 -4.10 0.08
N SER A 190 0.14 -4.31 -0.84
CA SER A 190 0.77 -5.62 -1.04
C SER A 190 1.54 -6.09 0.20
N TRP A 191 2.28 -5.18 0.85
CA TRP A 191 3.06 -5.44 2.04
C TRP A 191 2.22 -5.97 3.21
N SER A 192 0.97 -5.47 3.37
CA SER A 192 0.06 -5.83 4.45
C SER A 192 -0.91 -6.97 4.10
N GLN A 193 -0.80 -7.57 2.92
CA GLN A 193 -1.73 -8.61 2.44
C GLN A 193 -1.56 -9.92 3.22
N TYR A 194 -2.51 -10.23 4.11
CA TYR A 194 -2.56 -11.48 4.86
C TYR A 194 -3.33 -12.58 4.12
N GLY A 195 -4.58 -12.31 3.74
CA GLY A 195 -5.51 -13.33 3.24
C GLY A 195 -5.07 -13.98 1.93
N THR A 196 -4.61 -13.19 0.97
CA THR A 196 -4.09 -13.70 -0.31
C THR A 196 -2.75 -14.41 -0.13
N SER A 197 -1.87 -13.91 0.75
CA SER A 197 -0.60 -14.57 1.09
C SER A 197 -0.85 -15.93 1.74
N LEU A 198 -1.84 -16.04 2.63
CA LEU A 198 -2.20 -17.29 3.29
C LEU A 198 -2.73 -18.32 2.29
N ALA A 199 -3.59 -17.88 1.36
CA ALA A 199 -4.23 -18.80 0.41
C ALA A 199 -3.31 -19.22 -0.74
N ALA A 200 -2.49 -18.31 -1.29
CA ALA A 200 -1.69 -18.54 -2.50
C ALA A 200 -0.22 -18.86 -2.21
N GLY A 201 0.24 -18.64 -0.99
CA GLY A 201 1.67 -18.69 -0.64
C GLY A 201 2.19 -20.05 -0.19
N GLY A 202 1.31 -21.06 0.03
CA GLY A 202 1.69 -22.45 0.27
C GLY A 202 2.76 -22.69 1.36
N GLY A 203 2.89 -21.80 2.32
CA GLY A 203 3.92 -21.91 3.36
C GLY A 203 5.13 -21.01 3.14
N LEU A 204 5.17 -20.20 2.07
CA LEU A 204 6.19 -19.16 1.92
C LEU A 204 6.11 -18.19 3.11
N PRO A 205 7.23 -17.92 3.80
CA PRO A 205 7.23 -16.94 4.88
C PRO A 205 6.99 -15.54 4.32
N MET A 206 5.85 -14.96 4.69
CA MET A 206 5.45 -13.58 4.37
C MET A 206 5.30 -12.80 5.67
N LEU A 207 5.68 -11.54 5.68
CA LEU A 207 5.70 -10.73 6.91
C LEU A 207 4.37 -10.74 7.67
N PRO A 208 3.20 -10.54 7.03
CA PRO A 208 1.92 -10.62 7.75
C PRO A 208 1.66 -12.01 8.37
N LEU A 209 2.07 -13.09 7.69
CA LEU A 209 1.86 -14.46 8.17
C LEU A 209 2.74 -14.79 9.37
N VAL A 210 4.00 -14.36 9.34
CA VAL A 210 4.94 -14.55 10.45
C VAL A 210 4.56 -13.71 11.66
N THR A 211 3.98 -12.52 11.46
CA THR A 211 3.59 -11.60 12.55
C THR A 211 2.49 -12.17 13.44
N VAL A 212 1.47 -12.81 12.87
CA VAL A 212 0.26 -13.22 13.60
C VAL A 212 0.53 -14.17 14.78
N PRO A 213 1.35 -15.23 14.68
CA PRO A 213 1.70 -16.08 15.82
C PRO A 213 2.36 -15.32 16.96
N PHE A 214 3.31 -14.40 16.66
CA PHE A 214 4.02 -13.64 17.69
C PHE A 214 3.13 -12.68 18.46
N VAL A 215 2.11 -12.08 17.85
CA VAL A 215 1.16 -11.19 18.55
C VAL A 215 0.51 -11.87 19.76
N ARG A 216 0.33 -13.22 19.72
CA ARG A 216 -0.26 -13.99 20.81
C ARG A 216 0.78 -14.62 21.71
N ALA A 217 1.88 -15.14 21.16
CA ALA A 217 2.87 -15.90 21.90
C ALA A 217 3.88 -14.98 22.63
N ASP A 218 4.28 -13.89 22.02
CA ASP A 218 5.22 -12.89 22.58
C ASP A 218 4.81 -11.48 22.13
N PRO A 219 3.98 -10.79 22.93
CA PRO A 219 3.45 -9.48 22.56
C PRO A 219 4.50 -8.43 22.26
N GLN A 220 5.70 -8.49 22.86
CA GLN A 220 6.79 -7.56 22.62
C GLN A 220 7.40 -7.74 21.23
N VAL A 221 7.66 -8.99 20.84
CA VAL A 221 8.12 -9.34 19.49
C VAL A 221 7.01 -9.05 18.48
N GLY A 222 5.77 -9.43 18.80
CA GLY A 222 4.61 -9.14 17.97
C GLY A 222 4.44 -7.65 17.69
N ALA A 223 4.60 -6.79 18.71
CA ALA A 223 4.51 -5.34 18.55
C ALA A 223 5.63 -4.79 17.65
N ALA A 224 6.87 -5.28 17.80
CA ALA A 224 7.97 -4.88 16.92
C ALA A 224 7.69 -5.28 15.46
N LEU A 225 7.18 -6.49 15.22
CA LEU A 225 6.78 -6.95 13.87
C LEU A 225 5.63 -6.12 13.28
N VAL A 226 4.63 -5.78 14.10
CA VAL A 226 3.52 -4.92 13.66
C VAL A 226 4.03 -3.51 13.30
N LEU A 227 5.01 -2.96 14.03
CA LEU A 227 5.63 -1.69 13.66
C LEU A 227 6.35 -1.78 12.30
N VAL A 228 7.07 -2.87 12.03
CA VAL A 228 7.66 -3.12 10.70
C VAL A 228 6.57 -3.23 9.63
N LEU A 229 5.46 -3.88 9.94
CA LEU A 229 4.33 -4.05 9.00
C LEU A 229 3.64 -2.71 8.67
N VAL A 230 3.46 -1.83 9.65
CA VAL A 230 2.80 -0.52 9.42
C VAL A 230 3.77 0.58 8.97
N ALA A 231 5.07 0.35 9.03
CA ALA A 231 6.09 1.36 8.69
C ALA A 231 5.88 2.02 7.31
N PRO A 232 5.60 1.28 6.21
CA PRO A 232 5.36 1.91 4.91
C PRO A 232 4.18 2.87 4.91
N ALA A 233 3.08 2.51 5.59
CA ALA A 233 1.91 3.37 5.69
C ALA A 233 2.20 4.64 6.50
N LEU A 234 2.98 4.53 7.58
CA LEU A 234 3.42 5.68 8.38
C LEU A 234 4.35 6.62 7.58
N VAL A 235 5.26 6.04 6.79
CA VAL A 235 6.15 6.83 5.91
C VAL A 235 5.34 7.59 4.86
N ILE A 236 4.36 6.93 4.22
CA ILE A 236 3.49 7.57 3.23
C ILE A 236 2.68 8.70 3.88
N ALA A 237 2.08 8.45 5.04
CA ALA A 237 1.29 9.46 5.76
C ALA A 237 2.16 10.65 6.17
N GLY A 238 3.36 10.39 6.69
CA GLY A 238 4.33 11.43 7.06
C GLY A 238 4.77 12.27 5.86
N ALA A 239 5.10 11.62 4.75
CA ALA A 239 5.45 12.30 3.50
C ALA A 239 4.30 13.17 2.97
N ALA A 240 3.06 12.68 3.01
CA ALA A 240 1.88 13.43 2.61
C ALA A 240 1.69 14.70 3.45
N VAL A 241 1.92 14.62 4.76
CA VAL A 241 1.84 15.78 5.66
C VAL A 241 2.96 16.80 5.37
N LEU A 242 4.20 16.34 5.17
CA LEU A 242 5.35 17.20 4.91
C LEU A 242 5.27 17.90 3.55
N LEU A 243 4.73 17.22 2.55
CA LEU A 243 4.59 17.74 1.18
C LEU A 243 3.30 18.53 0.96
N SER A 244 2.37 18.54 1.93
CA SER A 244 1.14 19.33 1.84
C SER A 244 1.48 20.83 1.78
N PRO A 245 1.00 21.58 0.75
CA PRO A 245 1.21 23.02 0.70
C PRO A 245 0.57 23.66 1.95
N ARG A 246 1.36 24.47 2.65
CA ARG A 246 0.82 25.29 3.76
C ARG A 246 -0.16 26.28 3.14
N THR A 247 -1.45 26.09 3.39
CA THR A 247 -2.47 27.08 3.03
C THR A 247 -2.09 28.40 3.70
N PRO A 248 -1.85 29.51 2.96
CA PRO A 248 -1.64 30.80 3.60
C PRO A 248 -2.87 31.13 4.43
N ALA A 249 -2.66 31.69 5.62
CA ALA A 249 -3.74 32.15 6.47
C ALA A 249 -4.63 33.10 5.66
N PRO A 250 -5.98 33.04 5.79
CA PRO A 250 -6.86 33.98 5.14
C PRO A 250 -6.42 35.40 5.53
N THR A 251 -6.11 36.25 4.54
CA THR A 251 -5.86 37.65 4.76
C THR A 251 -7.08 38.25 5.45
N PRO A 252 -6.95 38.97 6.59
CA PRO A 252 -8.07 39.63 7.21
C PRO A 252 -8.66 40.60 6.16
N GLU A 253 -9.96 40.43 5.86
CA GLU A 253 -10.72 41.43 5.11
C GLU A 253 -10.64 42.75 5.92
N VAL A 254 -9.97 43.72 5.35
CA VAL A 254 -9.95 45.09 5.89
C VAL A 254 -11.34 45.67 5.64
N PRO A 255 -12.00 46.19 6.67
CA PRO A 255 -13.36 46.77 6.58
C PRO A 255 -13.40 48.01 5.69
#